data_f5e887bc56faaab3041d4db3448edcab
#
_entry.id   f5e887bc56faaab3041d4db3448edcab
#
_cell.length_a   1.000
_cell.length_b   1.000
_cell.length_c   1.000
_cell.angle_alpha   90.00
_cell.angle_beta   90.00
_cell.angle_gamma   90.00
#
_symmetry.space_group_name_H-M   'P 1'
#
loop_
_entity.id
_entity.type
_entity.pdbx_description
1 polymer ?
#
loop_
_entity_poly.entity_id
_entity_poly.type
_entity_poly.pdbx_seq_one_letter_code
_entity_poly.pdbx_strand_id
1 'polypeptide(L)'
;RDQAGIDAAEAAAKAAGQSYYNPLMQTSKTYKLYPGDIKFEDLNGNGYIDRGQNTVDDPGDRKIIGNEEPRYIYSFTLSADWNNIWVSAFFQGVGKQDWYPSNEASTFWGQYNRPYNQMPSWHVDNYWTPENPDAFLPRYTGYYAPFYGGHKNANTRYLMNAAYLRLKNIQVGYNLPSEWIKKLHLTNVGIYLSGENLFTWSPLYKYSKDVNVSNIGESDKDLTSSNSGDGYNYPMMKSFSIGLNVTF
;
A
#
# COMPACT_ATOMS: atom_id res chain seq x y z
N ARG A 1 23.93 12.85 4.11
CA ARG A 1 23.54 12.80 2.66
C ARG A 1 23.93 14.12 1.98
N ASP A 2 25.18 14.42 1.96
CA ASP A 2 25.77 15.57 1.31
C ASP A 2 26.53 15.13 0.04
N GLN A 3 26.88 16.08 -0.80
CA GLN A 3 27.60 15.79 -2.04
C GLN A 3 28.99 15.18 -1.76
N ALA A 4 29.66 15.62 -0.69
CA ALA A 4 30.97 15.10 -0.32
C ALA A 4 30.96 13.59 0.00
N GLY A 5 29.92 13.13 0.70
CA GLY A 5 29.72 11.70 0.98
C GLY A 5 29.43 10.86 -0.27
N ILE A 6 28.73 11.43 -1.26
CA ILE A 6 28.49 10.81 -2.57
C ILE A 6 29.81 10.71 -3.33
N ASP A 7 30.54 11.80 -3.44
CA ASP A 7 31.81 11.88 -4.18
C ASP A 7 32.86 10.91 -3.59
N ALA A 8 32.90 10.79 -2.26
CA ALA A 8 33.79 9.84 -1.59
C ALA A 8 33.45 8.38 -1.92
N ALA A 9 32.15 8.03 -1.90
CA ALA A 9 31.70 6.68 -2.24
C ALA A 9 31.95 6.33 -3.71
N GLU A 10 31.70 7.27 -4.63
CA GLU A 10 32.01 7.10 -6.05
C GLU A 10 33.52 6.96 -6.31
N ALA A 11 34.35 7.74 -5.61
CA ALA A 11 35.80 7.63 -5.71
C ALA A 11 36.33 6.29 -5.19
N ALA A 12 35.81 5.79 -4.08
CA ALA A 12 36.17 4.50 -3.53
C ALA A 12 35.80 3.33 -4.48
N ALA A 13 34.61 3.34 -5.00
CA ALA A 13 34.16 2.34 -5.98
C ALA A 13 34.99 2.38 -7.27
N LYS A 14 35.32 3.57 -7.77
CA LYS A 14 36.18 3.73 -8.94
C LYS A 14 37.62 3.23 -8.71
N ALA A 15 38.16 3.43 -7.51
CA ALA A 15 39.47 2.90 -7.15
C ALA A 15 39.49 1.36 -7.16
N ALA A 16 38.36 0.72 -6.87
CA ALA A 16 38.15 -0.72 -7.00
C ALA A 16 37.81 -1.19 -8.43
N GLY A 17 37.85 -0.30 -9.43
CA GLY A 17 37.48 -0.61 -10.82
C GLY A 17 35.99 -0.82 -11.04
N GLN A 18 35.17 -0.36 -10.10
CA GLN A 18 33.71 -0.54 -10.12
C GLN A 18 32.96 0.81 -10.23
N SER A 19 31.66 0.75 -10.49
CA SER A 19 30.76 1.86 -10.36
C SER A 19 30.04 1.75 -9.02
N TYR A 20 30.00 2.81 -8.23
CA TYR A 20 29.31 2.81 -6.94
C TYR A 20 27.87 2.34 -7.02
N TYR A 21 27.21 2.71 -8.11
CA TYR A 21 25.92 2.18 -8.45
C TYR A 21 26.01 1.29 -9.68
N ASN A 22 26.04 0.02 -9.41
CA ASN A 22 25.93 -1.02 -10.41
C ASN A 22 24.46 -1.10 -10.96
N PRO A 23 24.24 -1.80 -12.10
CA PRO A 23 22.96 -1.94 -12.83
C PRO A 23 21.70 -2.28 -12.04
N LEU A 24 21.79 -2.61 -10.76
CA LEU A 24 20.60 -2.69 -9.88
C LEU A 24 19.82 -1.40 -9.83
N MET A 25 20.50 -0.27 -9.99
CA MET A 25 19.99 1.03 -9.71
C MET A 25 19.92 1.95 -10.91
N GLN A 26 20.53 1.54 -12.01
CA GLN A 26 20.60 2.33 -13.20
C GLN A 26 20.02 1.55 -14.37
N THR A 27 18.99 2.08 -14.99
CA THR A 27 18.60 1.74 -16.35
C THR A 27 19.40 2.55 -17.37
N SER A 28 20.13 3.57 -16.93
CA SER A 28 20.95 4.45 -17.77
C SER A 28 22.32 4.64 -17.13
N LYS A 29 23.38 4.44 -17.92
CA LYS A 29 24.78 4.69 -17.53
C LYS A 29 25.09 6.18 -17.19
N THR A 30 24.12 7.05 -17.34
CA THR A 30 24.27 8.52 -17.21
C THR A 30 23.63 9.07 -15.93
N TYR A 31 23.01 8.23 -15.09
CA TYR A 31 22.40 8.73 -13.87
C TYR A 31 23.47 9.12 -12.84
N LYS A 32 23.49 10.38 -12.51
CA LYS A 32 24.34 10.92 -11.45
C LYS A 32 23.56 11.01 -10.16
N LEU A 33 24.18 10.61 -9.05
CA LEU A 33 23.62 10.76 -7.73
C LEU A 33 23.67 12.22 -7.26
N TYR A 34 22.67 12.57 -6.49
CA TYR A 34 22.53 13.87 -5.86
C TYR A 34 22.11 13.73 -4.41
N PRO A 35 22.41 14.74 -3.57
CA PRO A 35 21.80 14.80 -2.23
C PRO A 35 20.28 14.65 -2.30
N GLY A 36 19.73 13.87 -1.37
CA GLY A 36 18.31 13.55 -1.36
C GLY A 36 17.89 12.31 -2.15
N ASP A 37 18.80 11.72 -2.93
CA ASP A 37 18.57 10.40 -3.52
C ASP A 37 18.66 9.29 -2.46
N ILE A 38 18.09 8.13 -2.74
CA ILE A 38 18.13 6.97 -1.85
C ILE A 38 19.56 6.44 -1.78
N LYS A 39 20.03 6.22 -0.57
CA LYS A 39 21.28 5.51 -0.32
C LYS A 39 20.96 4.08 0.07
N PHE A 40 21.45 3.12 -0.68
CA PHE A 40 21.42 1.71 -0.32
C PHE A 40 22.59 1.35 0.60
N GLU A 41 22.44 0.29 1.36
CA GLU A 41 23.43 -0.24 2.25
C GLU A 41 24.26 -1.30 1.51
N ASP A 42 25.57 -1.21 1.61
CA ASP A 42 26.50 -2.24 1.18
C ASP A 42 26.47 -3.35 2.23
N LEU A 43 25.79 -4.45 1.91
CA LEU A 43 25.54 -5.54 2.85
C LEU A 43 26.70 -6.53 2.91
N ASN A 44 27.48 -6.66 1.84
CA ASN A 44 28.60 -7.57 1.75
C ASN A 44 29.96 -6.91 2.04
N GLY A 45 29.98 -5.56 2.15
CA GLY A 45 31.15 -4.78 2.52
C GLY A 45 32.20 -4.64 1.41
N ASN A 46 31.82 -4.80 0.15
CA ASN A 46 32.73 -4.72 -1.00
C ASN A 46 32.97 -3.29 -1.51
N GLY A 47 32.27 -2.28 -0.95
CA GLY A 47 32.45 -0.85 -1.24
C GLY A 47 31.60 -0.31 -2.39
N TYR A 48 30.73 -1.14 -2.99
CA TYR A 48 29.82 -0.74 -4.04
C TYR A 48 28.52 -1.55 -3.95
N ILE A 49 27.47 -1.12 -4.61
CA ILE A 49 26.13 -1.74 -4.53
C ILE A 49 25.92 -2.62 -5.75
N ASP A 50 25.75 -3.92 -5.54
CA ASP A 50 25.61 -4.88 -6.63
C ASP A 50 24.60 -6.03 -6.36
N ARG A 51 24.50 -6.94 -7.31
CA ARG A 51 23.66 -8.15 -7.23
C ARG A 51 24.43 -9.39 -6.86
N GLY A 52 25.74 -9.27 -6.66
CA GLY A 52 26.60 -10.44 -6.62
C GLY A 52 26.42 -11.28 -7.91
N GLN A 53 26.40 -12.57 -7.75
CA GLN A 53 26.13 -13.51 -8.86
C GLN A 53 24.63 -13.72 -9.11
N ASN A 54 23.76 -13.00 -8.39
CA ASN A 54 22.32 -13.14 -8.48
C ASN A 54 21.82 -14.56 -8.10
N THR A 55 22.48 -15.20 -7.20
CA THR A 55 22.14 -16.51 -6.64
C THR A 55 21.72 -16.40 -5.19
N VAL A 56 21.20 -17.49 -4.61
CA VAL A 56 20.85 -17.53 -3.19
C VAL A 56 22.11 -17.44 -2.32
N ASP A 57 23.22 -18.03 -2.77
CA ASP A 57 24.49 -18.07 -2.03
C ASP A 57 25.27 -16.75 -2.19
N ASP A 58 25.07 -16.02 -3.26
CA ASP A 58 25.66 -14.71 -3.51
C ASP A 58 24.61 -13.74 -4.07
N PRO A 59 23.76 -13.18 -3.17
CA PRO A 59 22.72 -12.24 -3.54
C PRO A 59 23.23 -10.80 -3.72
N GLY A 60 24.51 -10.53 -3.47
CA GLY A 60 25.07 -9.17 -3.37
C GLY A 60 24.40 -8.38 -2.24
N ASP A 61 24.00 -7.14 -2.52
CA ASP A 61 23.39 -6.24 -1.52
C ASP A 61 21.88 -6.42 -1.37
N ARG A 62 21.40 -7.64 -1.56
CA ARG A 62 19.97 -7.95 -1.45
C ARG A 62 19.68 -8.91 -0.30
N LYS A 63 18.57 -8.65 0.38
CA LYS A 63 18.02 -9.53 1.40
C LYS A 63 16.50 -9.58 1.29
N ILE A 64 15.89 -10.61 1.83
CA ILE A 64 14.42 -10.66 1.97
C ILE A 64 14.01 -9.60 2.99
N ILE A 65 13.17 -8.65 2.56
CA ILE A 65 12.73 -7.51 3.38
C ILE A 65 11.27 -7.59 3.80
N GLY A 66 10.46 -8.42 3.16
CA GLY A 66 9.04 -8.56 3.46
C GLY A 66 8.37 -9.69 2.69
N ASN A 67 7.06 -9.77 2.85
CA ASN A 67 6.21 -10.74 2.17
C ASN A 67 4.87 -10.08 1.82
N GLU A 68 4.51 -10.07 0.55
CA GLU A 68 3.25 -9.52 0.05
C GLU A 68 2.05 -10.45 0.25
N GLU A 69 2.29 -11.73 0.53
CA GLU A 69 1.24 -12.69 0.79
C GLU A 69 0.52 -12.38 2.11
N PRO A 70 -0.83 -12.37 2.11
CA PRO A 70 -1.59 -12.10 3.32
C PRO A 70 -1.41 -13.20 4.35
N ARG A 71 -1.06 -12.81 5.57
CA ARG A 71 -0.97 -13.70 6.74
C ARG A 71 -1.97 -13.29 7.79
N TYR A 72 -2.45 -14.27 8.55
CA TYR A 72 -3.44 -14.06 9.61
C TYR A 72 -4.71 -13.40 9.07
N ILE A 73 -5.36 -14.08 8.11
CA ILE A 73 -6.68 -13.68 7.63
C ILE A 73 -7.68 -14.00 8.74
N TYR A 74 -8.50 -13.03 9.09
CA TYR A 74 -9.48 -13.19 10.18
C TYR A 74 -10.79 -12.48 9.85
N SER A 75 -11.86 -13.01 10.44
CA SER A 75 -13.17 -12.37 10.39
C SER A 75 -13.93 -12.64 11.67
N PHE A 76 -14.81 -11.74 12.05
CA PHE A 76 -15.71 -11.93 13.19
C PHE A 76 -16.98 -11.11 13.02
N THR A 77 -18.05 -11.57 13.68
CA THR A 77 -19.32 -10.88 13.75
C THR A 77 -19.60 -10.47 15.18
N LEU A 78 -20.02 -9.25 15.38
CA LEU A 78 -20.57 -8.75 16.63
C LEU A 78 -22.07 -8.54 16.43
N SER A 79 -22.88 -9.12 17.34
CA SER A 79 -24.34 -8.94 17.32
C SER A 79 -24.84 -8.62 18.70
N ALA A 80 -25.86 -7.77 18.76
CA ALA A 80 -26.57 -7.44 20.00
C ALA A 80 -28.07 -7.21 19.70
N ASP A 81 -28.90 -7.63 20.64
CA ASP A 81 -30.35 -7.46 20.58
C ASP A 81 -30.82 -6.79 21.87
N TRP A 82 -31.65 -5.79 21.74
CA TRP A 82 -32.26 -5.11 22.86
C TRP A 82 -33.63 -4.50 22.49
N ASN A 83 -34.67 -4.90 23.18
CA ASN A 83 -36.01 -4.33 23.06
C ASN A 83 -36.51 -4.18 21.58
N ASN A 84 -36.49 -5.30 20.85
CA ASN A 84 -36.84 -5.38 19.42
C ASN A 84 -35.85 -4.69 18.46
N ILE A 85 -34.85 -4.00 18.94
CA ILE A 85 -33.75 -3.47 18.11
C ILE A 85 -32.66 -4.52 18.09
N TRP A 86 -32.11 -4.80 16.91
CA TRP A 86 -30.96 -5.64 16.74
C TRP A 86 -29.88 -4.95 15.90
N VAL A 87 -28.65 -5.28 16.18
CA VAL A 87 -27.51 -4.83 15.40
C VAL A 87 -26.62 -6.03 15.10
N SER A 88 -26.09 -6.08 13.89
CA SER A 88 -25.06 -7.05 13.51
C SER A 88 -23.98 -6.34 12.69
N ALA A 89 -22.72 -6.55 13.04
CA ALA A 89 -21.58 -5.96 12.37
C ALA A 89 -20.56 -7.06 12.02
N PHE A 90 -20.27 -7.23 10.74
CA PHE A 90 -19.30 -8.19 10.23
C PHE A 90 -18.00 -7.49 9.85
N PHE A 91 -16.92 -7.99 10.41
CA PHE A 91 -15.57 -7.50 10.19
C PHE A 91 -14.73 -8.56 9.48
N GLN A 92 -13.84 -8.08 8.62
CA GLN A 92 -12.83 -8.90 7.94
C GLN A 92 -11.50 -8.15 7.91
N GLY A 93 -10.40 -8.87 8.04
CA GLY A 93 -9.09 -8.24 7.99
C GLY A 93 -7.95 -9.20 7.71
N VAL A 94 -6.78 -8.60 7.51
CA VAL A 94 -5.49 -9.27 7.36
C VAL A 94 -4.55 -8.68 8.41
N GLY A 95 -3.97 -9.53 9.27
CA GLY A 95 -3.13 -9.10 10.37
C GLY A 95 -1.70 -8.76 9.96
N LYS A 96 -1.22 -9.32 8.83
CA LYS A 96 0.10 -9.02 8.28
C LYS A 96 0.11 -9.19 6.78
N GLN A 97 0.54 -8.15 6.10
CA GLN A 97 0.83 -8.13 4.67
C GLN A 97 1.76 -6.94 4.41
N ASP A 98 2.82 -7.15 3.66
CA ASP A 98 3.71 -6.08 3.26
C ASP A 98 3.37 -5.66 1.82
N TRP A 99 3.44 -4.38 1.55
CA TRP A 99 3.23 -3.83 0.22
C TRP A 99 4.37 -2.91 -0.17
N TYR A 100 4.87 -3.09 -1.37
CA TYR A 100 5.80 -2.16 -1.99
C TYR A 100 5.15 -1.57 -3.24
N PRO A 101 5.00 -0.23 -3.34
CA PRO A 101 4.43 0.38 -4.54
C PRO A 101 5.35 0.10 -5.73
N SER A 102 4.81 -0.57 -6.75
CA SER A 102 5.57 -0.81 -7.97
C SER A 102 6.01 0.50 -8.62
N ASN A 103 6.94 0.42 -9.55
CA ASN A 103 7.40 1.59 -10.30
C ASN A 103 6.27 2.28 -11.11
N GLU A 104 5.17 1.57 -11.38
CA GLU A 104 3.99 2.10 -12.08
C GLU A 104 2.85 2.51 -11.15
N ALA A 105 3.00 2.43 -9.83
CA ALA A 105 2.01 2.89 -8.85
C ALA A 105 1.81 4.41 -8.89
N SER A 106 1.13 4.89 -9.93
CA SER A 106 0.98 6.33 -10.22
C SER A 106 0.25 7.09 -9.13
N THR A 107 -0.72 6.46 -8.46
CA THR A 107 -1.45 7.05 -7.33
C THR A 107 -0.58 7.24 -6.09
N PHE A 108 0.45 6.41 -5.93
CA PHE A 108 1.43 6.55 -4.86
C PHE A 108 2.57 7.48 -5.23
N TRP A 109 3.20 7.25 -6.38
CA TRP A 109 4.38 7.99 -6.81
C TRP A 109 4.06 9.36 -7.41
N GLY A 110 2.85 9.57 -7.91
CA GLY A 110 2.47 10.84 -8.54
C GLY A 110 3.49 11.26 -9.61
N GLN A 111 4.05 12.43 -9.44
CA GLN A 111 5.01 13.02 -10.38
C GLN A 111 6.38 12.32 -10.42
N TYR A 112 6.73 11.52 -9.41
CA TYR A 112 7.92 10.65 -9.48
C TYR A 112 7.77 9.55 -10.52
N ASN A 113 6.54 9.08 -10.77
CA ASN A 113 6.27 8.15 -11.86
C ASN A 113 6.30 8.86 -13.21
N ARG A 114 5.46 9.88 -13.38
CA ARG A 114 5.40 10.70 -14.60
C ARG A 114 5.22 12.18 -14.22
N PRO A 115 5.99 13.11 -14.79
CA PRO A 115 5.91 14.53 -14.42
C PRO A 115 4.53 15.16 -14.62
N TYR A 116 3.73 14.61 -15.51
CA TYR A 116 2.38 15.09 -15.81
C TYR A 116 1.28 14.44 -14.94
N ASN A 117 1.64 13.51 -14.04
CA ASN A 117 0.69 12.97 -13.07
C ASN A 117 0.35 14.02 -12.02
N GLN A 118 -0.83 13.88 -11.42
CA GLN A 118 -1.20 14.69 -10.26
C GLN A 118 -0.25 14.40 -9.09
N MET A 119 0.10 15.45 -8.36
CA MET A 119 0.81 15.28 -7.09
C MET A 119 -0.19 14.89 -6.00
N PRO A 120 -0.02 13.74 -5.35
CA PRO A 120 -0.81 13.41 -4.18
C PRO A 120 -0.64 14.45 -3.08
N SER A 121 -1.72 14.81 -2.39
CA SER A 121 -1.68 15.84 -1.34
C SER A 121 -0.69 15.54 -0.21
N TRP A 122 -0.47 14.27 0.10
CA TRP A 122 0.48 13.85 1.12
C TRP A 122 1.95 13.99 0.71
N HIS A 123 2.26 14.27 -0.58
CA HIS A 123 3.61 14.59 -1.04
C HIS A 123 4.03 16.01 -0.64
N VAL A 124 3.06 16.91 -0.48
CA VAL A 124 3.35 18.31 -0.11
C VAL A 124 4.09 18.33 1.22
N ASP A 125 5.20 19.04 1.26
CA ASP A 125 6.11 19.14 2.40
C ASP A 125 6.72 17.80 2.90
N ASN A 126 6.55 16.71 2.15
CA ASN A 126 7.05 15.39 2.51
C ASN A 126 8.12 14.86 1.54
N TYR A 127 8.69 15.71 0.71
CA TYR A 127 9.83 15.40 -0.16
C TYR A 127 11.09 16.11 0.33
N TRP A 128 12.21 15.50 0.01
CA TRP A 128 13.51 16.00 0.44
C TRP A 128 13.83 17.36 -0.19
N THR A 129 14.23 18.31 0.64
CA THR A 129 14.89 19.55 0.30
C THR A 129 16.05 19.79 1.26
N PRO A 130 16.99 20.71 0.99
CA PRO A 130 18.02 21.06 1.97
C PRO A 130 17.46 21.49 3.33
N GLU A 131 16.27 22.11 3.34
CA GLU A 131 15.56 22.58 4.54
C GLU A 131 14.75 21.46 5.22
N ASN A 132 14.43 20.37 4.48
CA ASN A 132 13.70 19.22 4.98
C ASN A 132 14.44 17.89 4.66
N PRO A 133 15.62 17.66 5.25
CA PRO A 133 16.48 16.52 4.91
C PRO A 133 15.92 15.16 5.37
N ASP A 134 14.99 15.14 6.31
CA ASP A 134 14.41 13.93 6.89
C ASP A 134 13.09 13.52 6.24
N ALA A 135 12.67 14.21 5.19
CA ALA A 135 11.45 13.92 4.46
C ALA A 135 11.37 12.44 4.01
N PHE A 136 10.16 11.90 3.99
CA PHE A 136 9.93 10.49 3.61
C PHE A 136 10.28 10.22 2.14
N LEU A 137 9.86 11.11 1.24
CA LEU A 137 10.14 11.02 -0.19
C LEU A 137 11.53 11.58 -0.50
N PRO A 138 12.21 11.11 -1.55
CA PRO A 138 13.50 11.62 -1.98
C PRO A 138 13.36 13.03 -2.59
N ARG A 139 14.45 13.59 -3.07
CA ARG A 139 14.37 14.82 -3.87
C ARG A 139 13.44 14.61 -5.05
N TYR A 140 12.71 15.66 -5.40
CA TYR A 140 11.79 15.58 -6.53
C TYR A 140 12.53 15.43 -7.86
N THR A 141 12.18 14.39 -8.60
CA THR A 141 12.65 14.17 -9.97
C THR A 141 11.60 13.36 -10.73
N GLY A 142 11.09 13.93 -11.83
CA GLY A 142 10.17 13.21 -12.71
C GLY A 142 10.81 11.96 -13.31
N TYR A 143 10.02 10.92 -13.54
CA TYR A 143 10.47 9.61 -14.02
C TYR A 143 11.41 8.86 -13.06
N TYR A 144 11.49 9.27 -11.80
CA TYR A 144 12.38 8.65 -10.83
C TYR A 144 11.96 7.20 -10.53
N ALA A 145 10.67 6.97 -10.36
CA ALA A 145 10.16 5.64 -10.03
C ALA A 145 10.38 4.61 -11.15
N PRO A 146 10.03 4.86 -12.43
CA PRO A 146 10.17 3.86 -13.48
C PRO A 146 11.59 3.71 -14.04
N PHE A 147 12.40 4.77 -14.05
CA PHE A 147 13.66 4.77 -14.80
C PHE A 147 14.90 4.96 -13.96
N TYR A 148 14.81 5.68 -12.85
CA TYR A 148 15.98 6.09 -12.10
C TYR A 148 15.91 5.64 -10.65
N GLY A 149 16.99 5.09 -10.17
CA GLY A 149 17.28 4.98 -8.77
C GLY A 149 16.44 3.97 -7.99
N GLY A 150 16.26 4.31 -6.74
CA GLY A 150 15.86 3.40 -5.71
C GLY A 150 14.41 2.95 -5.69
N HIS A 151 13.53 3.53 -6.47
CA HIS A 151 12.12 3.15 -6.45
C HIS A 151 11.81 1.92 -7.29
N LYS A 152 12.61 1.68 -8.33
CA LYS A 152 12.43 0.50 -9.18
C LYS A 152 12.68 -0.82 -8.45
N ASN A 153 13.53 -0.80 -7.44
CA ASN A 153 13.85 -1.98 -6.63
C ASN A 153 13.21 -1.84 -5.25
N ALA A 154 12.56 -2.89 -4.80
CA ALA A 154 11.98 -2.93 -3.47
C ALA A 154 13.07 -2.65 -2.42
N ASN A 155 12.75 -1.79 -1.47
CA ASN A 155 13.66 -1.37 -0.42
C ASN A 155 12.89 -1.15 0.89
N THR A 156 13.59 -1.17 2.00
CA THR A 156 13.01 -1.06 3.34
C THR A 156 12.36 0.29 3.62
N ARG A 157 12.73 1.34 2.87
CA ARG A 157 12.20 2.68 3.10
C ARG A 157 10.74 2.80 2.67
N TYR A 158 10.36 2.17 1.55
CA TYR A 158 9.01 2.25 0.98
C TYR A 158 8.23 0.95 1.08
N LEU A 159 8.79 -0.05 1.76
CA LEU A 159 8.03 -1.23 2.13
C LEU A 159 7.05 -0.86 3.24
N MET A 160 5.77 -1.01 2.99
CA MET A 160 4.69 -0.56 3.86
C MET A 160 3.87 -1.72 4.40
N ASN A 161 3.34 -1.54 5.59
CA ASN A 161 2.40 -2.48 6.19
C ASN A 161 1.00 -2.24 5.63
N ALA A 162 0.49 -3.21 4.90
CA ALA A 162 -0.83 -3.23 4.30
C ALA A 162 -1.86 -4.06 5.10
N ALA A 163 -1.57 -4.41 6.34
CA ALA A 163 -2.56 -4.99 7.24
C ALA A 163 -3.80 -4.10 7.32
N TYR A 164 -4.97 -4.71 7.46
CA TYR A 164 -6.20 -3.94 7.53
C TYR A 164 -7.29 -4.62 8.37
N LEU A 165 -8.22 -3.80 8.84
CA LEU A 165 -9.50 -4.21 9.39
C LEU A 165 -10.60 -3.43 8.65
N ARG A 166 -11.60 -4.15 8.14
CA ARG A 166 -12.73 -3.57 7.42
C ARG A 166 -14.05 -3.96 8.06
N LEU A 167 -14.90 -2.95 8.25
CA LEU A 167 -16.33 -3.17 8.51
C LEU A 167 -17.00 -3.48 7.17
N LYS A 168 -17.16 -4.79 6.90
CA LYS A 168 -17.70 -5.30 5.62
C LYS A 168 -19.19 -5.08 5.51
N ASN A 169 -19.90 -5.34 6.61
CA ASN A 169 -21.34 -5.16 6.65
C ASN A 169 -21.75 -4.72 8.07
N ILE A 170 -22.68 -3.82 8.16
CA ILE A 170 -23.40 -3.49 9.37
C ILE A 170 -24.89 -3.44 9.06
N GLN A 171 -25.68 -4.04 9.91
CA GLN A 171 -27.14 -4.00 9.83
C GLN A 171 -27.69 -3.55 11.17
N VAL A 172 -28.67 -2.69 11.13
CA VAL A 172 -29.43 -2.25 12.29
C VAL A 172 -30.90 -2.40 11.94
N GLY A 173 -31.62 -3.20 12.70
CA GLY A 173 -33.00 -3.49 12.43
C GLY A 173 -33.88 -3.32 13.65
N TYR A 174 -35.17 -3.22 13.38
CA TYR A 174 -36.24 -3.17 14.36
C TYR A 174 -37.33 -4.16 13.99
N ASN A 175 -37.65 -5.07 14.90
CA ASN A 175 -38.78 -6.00 14.76
C ASN A 175 -40.02 -5.37 15.36
N LEU A 176 -41.10 -5.33 14.63
CA LEU A 176 -42.36 -4.78 15.16
C LEU A 176 -42.89 -5.65 16.33
N PRO A 177 -43.45 -5.03 17.38
CA PRO A 177 -44.04 -5.76 18.49
C PRO A 177 -45.10 -6.76 18.02
N SER A 178 -45.10 -7.95 18.59
CA SER A 178 -46.02 -9.04 18.21
C SER A 178 -47.51 -8.65 18.32
N GLU A 179 -47.87 -7.75 19.21
CA GLU A 179 -49.22 -7.27 19.41
C GLU A 179 -49.78 -6.54 18.17
N TRP A 180 -48.91 -5.87 17.42
CA TRP A 180 -49.27 -5.14 16.21
C TRP A 180 -49.44 -6.05 14.99
N ILE A 181 -48.53 -7.04 14.87
CA ILE A 181 -48.47 -7.91 13.71
C ILE A 181 -49.48 -9.05 13.75
N LYS A 182 -49.87 -9.54 14.94
CA LYS A 182 -50.89 -10.59 15.11
C LYS A 182 -52.23 -10.23 14.47
N LYS A 183 -52.60 -8.95 14.47
CA LYS A 183 -53.84 -8.48 13.84
C LYS A 183 -53.83 -8.65 12.30
N LEU A 184 -52.61 -8.74 11.74
CA LEU A 184 -52.39 -8.93 10.29
C LEU A 184 -52.12 -10.39 9.92
N HIS A 185 -52.23 -11.33 10.88
CA HIS A 185 -51.91 -12.77 10.72
C HIS A 185 -50.47 -13.00 10.29
N LEU A 186 -49.54 -12.11 10.71
CA LEU A 186 -48.13 -12.22 10.44
C LEU A 186 -47.38 -12.72 11.67
N THR A 187 -46.33 -13.49 11.43
CA THR A 187 -45.47 -14.04 12.48
C THR A 187 -44.35 -13.07 12.87
N ASN A 188 -43.75 -12.40 11.89
CA ASN A 188 -42.72 -11.40 12.12
C ASN A 188 -42.73 -10.32 11.03
N VAL A 189 -42.51 -9.08 11.43
CA VAL A 189 -42.21 -7.97 10.54
C VAL A 189 -41.05 -7.18 11.08
N GLY A 190 -39.99 -7.08 10.30
CA GLY A 190 -38.78 -6.31 10.63
C GLY A 190 -38.38 -5.34 9.55
N ILE A 191 -37.95 -4.16 9.94
CA ILE A 191 -37.34 -3.16 9.05
C ILE A 191 -35.87 -3.05 9.42
N TYR A 192 -34.98 -2.99 8.44
CA TYR A 192 -33.58 -2.83 8.71
C TYR A 192 -32.88 -1.88 7.73
N LEU A 193 -31.82 -1.26 8.20
CA LEU A 193 -30.84 -0.53 7.41
C LEU A 193 -29.56 -1.36 7.34
N SER A 194 -28.97 -1.43 6.17
CA SER A 194 -27.71 -2.10 5.93
C SER A 194 -26.71 -1.14 5.31
N GLY A 195 -25.46 -1.25 5.75
CA GLY A 195 -24.35 -0.54 5.14
C GLY A 195 -23.19 -1.49 4.85
N GLU A 196 -22.56 -1.35 3.69
CA GLU A 196 -21.45 -2.21 3.29
C GLU A 196 -20.19 -1.40 3.04
N ASN A 197 -19.04 -1.97 3.41
CA ASN A 197 -17.71 -1.41 3.22
C ASN A 197 -17.56 0.02 3.77
N LEU A 198 -18.27 0.36 4.85
CA LEU A 198 -18.35 1.72 5.37
C LEU A 198 -17.03 2.25 5.89
N PHE A 199 -16.23 1.38 6.48
CA PHE A 199 -14.98 1.76 7.11
C PHE A 199 -13.89 0.72 6.86
N THR A 200 -12.70 1.20 6.52
CA THR A 200 -11.48 0.38 6.46
C THR A 200 -10.37 1.12 7.19
N TRP A 201 -9.75 0.45 8.13
CA TRP A 201 -8.55 0.92 8.78
C TRP A 201 -7.34 0.15 8.23
N SER A 202 -6.25 0.87 7.92
CA SER A 202 -4.97 0.31 7.52
C SER A 202 -3.85 1.30 7.83
N PRO A 203 -2.67 0.85 8.28
CA PRO A 203 -1.48 1.69 8.39
C PRO A 203 -1.08 2.35 7.07
N LEU A 204 -1.35 1.67 5.94
CA LEU A 204 -1.07 2.18 4.59
C LEU A 204 -1.78 3.50 4.30
N TYR A 205 -2.97 3.72 4.87
CA TYR A 205 -3.79 4.91 4.64
C TYR A 205 -3.21 6.19 5.24
N LYS A 206 -2.10 6.09 5.96
CA LYS A 206 -1.29 7.26 6.30
C LYS A 206 -0.70 7.92 5.04
N TYR A 207 -0.41 7.13 4.02
CA TYR A 207 0.25 7.60 2.79
C TYR A 207 -0.73 7.69 1.61
N SER A 208 -1.49 6.65 1.36
CA SER A 208 -2.45 6.64 0.26
C SER A 208 -3.73 5.91 0.64
N LYS A 209 -4.88 6.58 0.47
CA LYS A 209 -6.21 5.99 0.64
C LYS A 209 -6.79 5.43 -0.65
N ASP A 210 -6.12 5.69 -1.77
CA ASP A 210 -6.59 5.27 -3.10
C ASP A 210 -6.24 3.82 -3.40
N VAL A 211 -5.31 3.24 -2.64
CA VAL A 211 -4.94 1.83 -2.77
C VAL A 211 -5.96 0.96 -2.02
N ASN A 212 -6.55 0.02 -2.73
CA ASN A 212 -7.42 -0.96 -2.09
C ASN A 212 -6.60 -2.08 -1.43
N VAL A 213 -6.47 -2.01 -0.12
CA VAL A 213 -5.67 -2.96 0.68
C VAL A 213 -6.10 -4.43 0.58
N SER A 214 -7.29 -4.72 0.08
CA SER A 214 -7.72 -6.12 -0.10
C SER A 214 -7.29 -6.74 -1.42
N ASN A 215 -6.75 -5.96 -2.36
CA ASN A 215 -6.30 -6.42 -3.68
C ASN A 215 -4.80 -6.20 -3.90
N ILE A 216 -4.07 -5.99 -2.82
CA ILE A 216 -2.61 -5.88 -2.88
C ILE A 216 -2.02 -7.25 -3.20
N GLY A 217 -1.07 -7.30 -4.13
CA GLY A 217 -0.41 -8.53 -4.55
C GLY A 217 -1.18 -9.36 -5.58
N GLU A 218 -2.42 -9.01 -5.92
CA GLU A 218 -3.08 -9.60 -7.08
C GLU A 218 -2.46 -9.02 -8.36
N SER A 219 -1.60 -9.79 -9.01
CA SER A 219 -1.15 -9.47 -10.36
C SER A 219 -2.26 -9.85 -11.32
N ASP A 220 -2.85 -8.87 -11.97
CA ASP A 220 -3.68 -9.12 -13.14
C ASP A 220 -2.76 -9.54 -14.28
N LYS A 221 -2.67 -10.85 -14.52
CA LYS A 221 -1.75 -11.44 -15.48
C LYS A 221 -2.06 -11.05 -16.93
N ASP A 222 -3.22 -10.47 -17.16
CA ASP A 222 -3.69 -10.05 -18.47
C ASP A 222 -3.34 -8.57 -18.78
N LEU A 223 -2.95 -7.79 -17.79
CA LEU A 223 -2.50 -6.43 -17.98
C LEU A 223 -0.96 -6.40 -17.96
N THR A 224 -0.38 -6.32 -19.11
CA THR A 224 1.03 -6.56 -19.44
C THR A 224 2.07 -5.67 -18.75
N SER A 225 1.74 -4.85 -17.76
CA SER A 225 2.71 -3.96 -17.11
C SER A 225 2.35 -3.36 -15.76
N SER A 226 1.16 -3.55 -15.25
CA SER A 226 0.78 -2.97 -13.95
C SER A 226 0.41 -4.07 -12.97
N ASN A 227 1.07 -4.09 -11.83
CA ASN A 227 0.63 -4.92 -10.73
C ASN A 227 -0.73 -4.38 -10.25
N SER A 228 -1.72 -5.24 -10.22
CA SER A 228 -2.98 -4.94 -9.57
C SER A 228 -2.71 -4.55 -8.11
N GLY A 229 -3.52 -3.66 -7.56
CA GLY A 229 -3.26 -3.10 -6.24
C GLY A 229 -2.46 -1.81 -6.22
N ASP A 230 -1.85 -1.41 -7.33
CA ASP A 230 -1.06 -0.18 -7.42
C ASP A 230 -1.88 1.11 -7.66
N GLY A 231 -3.17 1.08 -7.35
CA GLY A 231 -4.08 2.22 -7.51
C GLY A 231 -4.83 2.26 -8.84
N TYR A 232 -4.68 1.24 -9.68
CA TYR A 232 -5.45 1.10 -10.92
C TYR A 232 -6.77 0.36 -10.73
N ASN A 233 -6.96 -0.30 -9.59
CA ASN A 233 -8.20 -1.00 -9.29
C ASN A 233 -9.32 -0.01 -8.98
N TYR A 234 -10.52 -0.38 -9.40
CA TYR A 234 -11.71 0.42 -9.09
C TYR A 234 -11.88 0.54 -7.57
N PRO A 235 -12.13 1.74 -7.03
CA PRO A 235 -12.32 1.94 -5.59
C PRO A 235 -13.47 1.10 -5.08
N MET A 236 -13.29 0.51 -3.90
CA MET A 236 -14.37 -0.25 -3.27
C MET A 236 -15.52 0.67 -2.88
N MET A 237 -16.69 0.36 -3.40
CA MET A 237 -17.90 1.16 -3.18
C MET A 237 -18.46 0.94 -1.78
N LYS A 238 -18.96 2.02 -1.19
CA LYS A 238 -19.84 1.96 -0.03
C LYS A 238 -21.27 1.88 -0.51
N SER A 239 -22.06 0.99 0.07
CA SER A 239 -23.46 0.88 -0.24
C SER A 239 -24.32 1.00 1.02
N PHE A 240 -25.53 1.50 0.83
CA PHE A 240 -26.56 1.59 1.86
C PHE A 240 -27.85 1.01 1.30
N SER A 241 -28.53 0.22 2.11
CA SER A 241 -29.78 -0.41 1.73
C SER A 241 -30.78 -0.32 2.87
N ILE A 242 -32.06 -0.25 2.52
CA ILE A 242 -33.17 -0.43 3.44
C ILE A 242 -33.89 -1.71 3.05
N GLY A 243 -34.21 -2.54 4.02
CA GLY A 243 -34.92 -3.79 3.78
C GLY A 243 -36.10 -3.98 4.72
N LEU A 244 -37.06 -4.75 4.24
CA LEU A 244 -38.25 -5.18 4.96
C LEU A 244 -38.26 -6.73 4.97
N ASN A 245 -38.38 -7.32 6.15
CA ASN A 245 -38.55 -8.75 6.33
C ASN A 245 -39.95 -9.04 6.83
N VAL A 246 -40.72 -9.88 6.11
CA VAL A 246 -42.09 -10.27 6.48
C VAL A 246 -42.18 -11.77 6.50
N THR A 247 -42.62 -12.35 7.64
CA THR A 247 -42.88 -13.78 7.81
C THR A 247 -44.35 -14.00 8.12
N PHE A 248 -44.98 -14.89 7.35
CA PHE A 248 -46.40 -15.24 7.45
C PHE A 248 -46.62 -16.39 8.41
#